data_ec7f1613c879b14e03079655ab0e2fd7
#
_entry.id   ec7f1613c879b14e03079655ab0e2fd7
#
_cell.length_a   1.000
_cell.length_b   1.000
_cell.length_c   1.000
_cell.angle_alpha   90.00
_cell.angle_beta   90.00
_cell.angle_gamma   90.00
#
_symmetry.space_group_name_H-M   'P 1'
#
loop_
_entity.id
_entity.type
_entity.pdbx_description
1 polymer ?
#
loop_
_entity_poly.entity_id
_entity_poly.type
_entity_poly.pdbx_seq_one_letter_code
_entity_poly.pdbx_strand_id
1 'polypeptide(L)' 'MEVKDYLPKKIRDKVENIVVEADFDYDKNRSVQHYFVYLTSGERFDATTIKELKEKARQIN' A
#
# COMPACT_ATOMS: atom_id res chain seq x y z
N MET A 1 10.23 0.18 -10.80
CA MET A 1 8.77 -0.14 -10.73
C MET A 1 8.18 0.58 -9.52
N GLU A 2 7.11 1.29 -9.72
CA GLU A 2 6.46 2.03 -8.64
C GLU A 2 5.49 1.14 -7.89
N VAL A 3 5.21 1.49 -6.62
CA VAL A 3 4.25 0.75 -5.79
C VAL A 3 2.89 0.68 -6.47
N LYS A 4 2.49 1.74 -7.13
CA LYS A 4 1.22 1.82 -7.85
C LYS A 4 1.05 0.70 -8.88
N ASP A 5 2.15 0.21 -9.46
CA ASP A 5 2.11 -0.85 -10.47
C ASP A 5 1.70 -2.20 -9.89
N TYR A 6 1.82 -2.38 -8.59
CA TYR A 6 1.40 -3.61 -7.92
C TYR A 6 -0.10 -3.65 -7.65
N LEU A 7 -0.80 -2.53 -7.85
CA LEU A 7 -2.23 -2.45 -7.60
C LEU A 7 -3.02 -2.82 -8.85
N PRO A 8 -4.23 -3.41 -8.71
CA PRO A 8 -5.09 -3.65 -9.86
C PRO A 8 -5.39 -2.33 -10.58
N LYS A 9 -5.52 -2.40 -11.89
CA LYS A 9 -5.80 -1.20 -12.69
C LYS A 9 -7.03 -0.44 -12.20
N LYS A 10 -8.06 -1.17 -11.80
CA LYS A 10 -9.30 -0.61 -11.28
C LYS A 10 -9.06 0.31 -10.08
N ILE A 11 -8.14 -0.13 -9.19
CA ILE A 11 -7.80 0.65 -8.01
C ILE A 11 -6.82 1.77 -8.35
N ARG A 12 -5.89 1.52 -9.27
CA ARG A 12 -4.90 2.53 -9.68
C ARG A 12 -5.57 3.82 -10.14
N ASP A 13 -6.69 3.71 -10.84
CA ASP A 13 -7.41 4.88 -11.34
C ASP A 13 -8.04 5.70 -10.21
N LYS A 14 -8.18 5.10 -9.03
CA LYS A 14 -8.78 5.75 -7.86
C LYS A 14 -7.74 6.22 -6.85
N VAL A 15 -6.47 5.96 -7.09
CA VAL A 15 -5.40 6.33 -6.17
C VAL A 15 -5.09 7.81 -6.30
N GLU A 16 -5.18 8.53 -5.19
CA GLU A 16 -4.79 9.93 -5.11
C GLU A 16 -3.32 10.07 -4.76
N ASN A 17 -2.85 9.26 -3.80
CA ASN A 17 -1.47 9.34 -3.35
C ASN A 17 -1.05 8.04 -2.69
N ILE A 18 0.24 7.75 -2.77
CA ILE A 18 0.85 6.62 -2.06
C ILE A 18 2.06 7.13 -1.30
N VAL A 19 2.11 6.83 -0.01
CA VAL A 19 3.25 7.17 0.84
C VAL A 19 3.91 5.87 1.27
N VAL A 20 5.23 5.81 1.13
CA VAL A 20 6.01 4.65 1.57
C VAL A 20 6.95 5.12 2.66
N GLU A 21 6.85 4.51 3.84
CA GLU A 21 7.71 4.81 4.97
C GLU A 21 8.54 3.58 5.31
N ALA A 22 9.81 3.81 5.66
CA ALA A 22 10.69 2.76 6.14
C ALA A 22 10.72 2.81 7.66
N ASP A 23 10.42 1.67 8.29
CA ASP A 23 10.50 1.50 9.73
C ASP A 23 11.48 0.40 10.06
N PHE A 24 11.99 0.42 11.29
CA PHE A 24 12.87 -0.64 11.78
C PHE A 24 12.09 -1.48 12.80
N ASP A 25 12.01 -2.78 12.54
CA ASP A 25 11.37 -3.73 13.43
C ASP A 25 12.42 -4.29 14.38
N TYR A 26 12.41 -3.82 15.61
CA TYR A 26 13.40 -4.23 16.61
C TYR A 26 13.26 -5.68 17.02
N ASP A 27 12.06 -6.22 16.98
CA ASP A 27 11.81 -7.62 17.33
C ASP A 27 12.43 -8.57 16.31
N LYS A 28 12.36 -8.21 15.04
CA LYS A 28 12.89 -9.01 13.94
C LYS A 28 14.27 -8.53 13.50
N ASN A 29 14.75 -7.43 14.06
CA ASN A 29 16.04 -6.83 13.78
C ASN A 29 16.26 -6.60 12.28
N ARG A 30 15.26 -6.00 11.61
CA ARG A 30 15.30 -5.70 10.19
C ARG A 30 14.45 -4.49 9.85
N SER A 31 14.76 -3.89 8.69
CA SER A 31 13.93 -2.82 8.15
C SER A 31 12.67 -3.40 7.51
N VAL A 32 11.54 -2.72 7.72
CA VAL A 32 10.28 -3.06 7.07
C VAL A 32 9.75 -1.80 6.38
N GLN A 33 9.01 -1.98 5.32
CA GLN A 33 8.35 -0.88 4.63
C GLN A 33 6.88 -0.87 4.99
N HIS A 34 6.32 0.33 5.12
CA HIS A 34 4.91 0.52 5.39
C HIS A 34 4.33 1.35 4.26
N TYR A 35 3.33 0.79 3.58
CA TYR A 35 2.68 1.41 2.44
C TYR A 35 1.35 2.00 2.85
N PHE A 36 1.14 3.28 2.55
CA PHE A 36 -0.13 3.96 2.81
C PHE A 36 -0.71 4.39 1.48
N VAL A 37 -1.92 3.94 1.18
CA VAL A 37 -2.60 4.26 -0.06
C VAL A 37 -3.81 5.12 0.25
N TYR A 38 -3.88 6.29 -0.39
CA TYR A 38 -4.98 7.23 -0.23
C TYR A 38 -5.77 7.27 -1.53
N LEU A 39 -7.07 7.11 -1.41
CA LEU A 39 -7.96 7.07 -2.57
C LEU A 39 -8.67 8.41 -2.75
N THR A 40 -9.11 8.67 -3.98
CA THR A 40 -9.81 9.91 -4.31
C THR A 40 -11.14 10.05 -3.59
N SER A 41 -11.73 8.91 -3.17
CA SER A 41 -12.97 8.89 -2.40
C SER A 41 -12.80 9.33 -0.94
N GLY A 42 -11.55 9.48 -0.48
CA GLY A 42 -11.24 9.75 0.91
C GLY A 42 -10.94 8.50 1.71
N GLU A 43 -11.17 7.32 1.14
CA GLU A 43 -10.80 6.07 1.78
C GLU A 43 -9.29 5.88 1.74
N ARG A 44 -8.79 5.11 2.69
CA ARG A 44 -7.36 4.79 2.75
C ARG A 44 -7.18 3.38 3.28
N PHE A 45 -6.06 2.77 2.91
CA PHE A 45 -5.64 1.51 3.49
C PHE A 45 -4.13 1.46 3.57
N ASP A 46 -3.62 0.55 4.38
CA ASP A 46 -2.18 0.40 4.56
C ASP A 46 -1.79 -1.06 4.56
N ALA A 47 -0.53 -1.31 4.30
CA ALA A 47 0.01 -2.67 4.27
C ALA A 47 1.51 -2.61 4.54
N THR A 48 2.05 -3.72 5.05
CA THR A 48 3.49 -3.83 5.33
C THR A 48 4.20 -4.71 4.32
N THR A 49 3.46 -5.41 3.47
CA THR A 49 4.02 -6.22 2.38
C THR A 49 3.26 -5.97 1.10
N ILE A 50 3.89 -6.25 -0.03
CA ILE A 50 3.24 -6.12 -1.34
C ILE A 50 2.07 -7.09 -1.46
N LYS A 51 2.23 -8.31 -0.92
CA LYS A 51 1.15 -9.30 -0.93
C LYS A 51 -0.08 -8.79 -0.21
N GLU A 52 0.10 -8.24 0.99
CA GLU A 52 -0.98 -7.66 1.79
C GLU A 52 -1.62 -6.48 1.07
N LEU A 53 -0.79 -5.64 0.44
CA LEU A 53 -1.25 -4.50 -0.32
C LEU A 53 -2.20 -4.92 -1.44
N LYS A 54 -1.82 -5.94 -2.20
CA LYS A 54 -2.64 -6.48 -3.28
C LYS A 54 -3.96 -7.07 -2.76
N GLU A 55 -3.89 -7.79 -1.66
CA GLU A 55 -5.08 -8.40 -1.06
C GLU A 55 -6.08 -7.35 -0.60
N LYS A 56 -5.60 -6.33 0.09
CA LYS A 56 -6.47 -5.24 0.56
C LYS A 56 -7.07 -4.46 -0.61
N ALA A 57 -6.28 -4.23 -1.65
CA ALA A 57 -6.76 -3.52 -2.84
C ALA A 57 -7.91 -4.26 -3.52
N ARG A 58 -7.87 -5.59 -3.54
CA ARG A 58 -8.93 -6.39 -4.15
C ARG A 58 -10.26 -6.29 -3.39
N GLN A 59 -10.21 -5.97 -2.10
CA GLN A 59 -11.40 -5.86 -1.27
C GLN A 59 -12.11 -4.51 -1.44
N ILE A 60 -11.48 -3.58 -2.15
CA ILE A 60 -12.04 -2.27 -2.42
C ILE A 60 -12.75 -2.30 -3.77
N ASN A 61 -13.97 -1.86 -3.78
CA ASN A 61 -14.76 -1.80 -5.02
C ASN A 61 -14.66 -0.46 -5.71
#